data_fc4b8acd3bf9f4b0a0f7d20ad0c3e767
#
_entry.id   fc4b8acd3bf9f4b0a0f7d20ad0c3e767
#
_cell.length_a   1.000
_cell.length_b   1.000
_cell.length_c   1.000
_cell.angle_alpha   90.00
_cell.angle_beta   90.00
_cell.angle_gamma   90.00
#
_symmetry.space_group_name_H-M   'P 1'
#
loop_
_entity.id
_entity.type
_entity.pdbx_description
1 polymer ?
#
loop_
_entity_poly.entity_id
_entity_poly.type
_entity_poly.pdbx_seq_one_letter_code
_entity_poly.pdbx_strand_id
1 'polypeptide(L)'
;MKRLLTILICLLSISAMAQEPQIIGGYLLDGKDSFEELEAAVLTESKSKAKKLDGKGMKMPGGVMVMIPRSIGKEIGSIVQTRHPFLVKTISFTVDENRMEGCRGSIRIYRIHDENNLENIVTMPIYQEIPKADKKTTFNISPEESLFLEPGEYYVSFALTEIGNEIMERWADSDTWSDKEQSTKYMEDRIFFPVYLKTSFTRSNSEEPLTKWGANIGIEVMGIERR
;
A
#
# COMPACT_ATOMS: atom_id res chain seq x y z
N MET A 1 17.87 -31.31 53.78
CA MET A 1 18.18 -29.87 53.49
C MET A 1 19.27 -29.66 52.41
N LYS A 2 20.24 -30.55 52.19
CA LYS A 2 21.29 -30.35 51.14
C LYS A 2 20.81 -30.47 49.69
N ARG A 3 19.72 -31.20 49.42
CA ARG A 3 19.15 -31.38 48.04
C ARG A 3 18.27 -30.22 47.54
N LEU A 4 17.72 -29.42 48.43
CA LEU A 4 16.93 -28.22 48.05
C LEU A 4 17.82 -27.06 47.64
N LEU A 5 19.03 -26.97 48.17
CA LEU A 5 19.97 -25.90 47.83
C LEU A 5 20.55 -26.04 46.41
N THR A 6 20.73 -27.28 45.94
CA THR A 6 21.27 -27.59 44.62
C THR A 6 20.27 -27.23 43.49
N ILE A 7 18.97 -27.38 43.74
CA ILE A 7 17.91 -27.03 42.77
C ILE A 7 17.75 -25.50 42.65
N LEU A 8 17.98 -24.77 43.73
CA LEU A 8 17.89 -23.30 43.72
C LEU A 8 19.04 -22.64 42.96
N ILE A 9 20.25 -23.25 43.00
CA ILE A 9 21.42 -22.77 42.27
C ILE A 9 21.29 -23.04 40.75
N CYS A 10 20.66 -24.15 40.35
CA CYS A 10 20.38 -24.43 38.93
C CYS A 10 19.31 -23.52 38.32
N LEU A 11 18.38 -22.95 39.10
CA LEU A 11 17.36 -22.02 38.62
C LEU A 11 17.87 -20.59 38.45
N LEU A 12 18.98 -20.24 39.11
CA LEU A 12 19.62 -18.92 38.98
C LEU A 12 20.64 -18.81 37.85
N SER A 13 21.06 -19.94 37.24
CA SER A 13 22.04 -19.96 36.15
C SER A 13 21.42 -19.88 34.74
N ILE A 14 20.09 -19.77 34.61
CA ILE A 14 19.39 -19.65 33.30
C ILE A 14 19.17 -18.16 32.88
N SER A 15 19.48 -17.21 33.73
CA SER A 15 19.20 -15.79 33.51
C SER A 15 20.35 -14.99 32.85
N ALA A 16 21.36 -15.65 32.33
CA ALA A 16 22.45 -14.97 31.61
C ALA A 16 22.64 -15.56 30.19
N MET A 17 21.54 -15.71 29.45
CA MET A 17 21.66 -15.77 28.00
C MET A 17 21.79 -14.33 27.51
N ALA A 18 22.96 -13.96 27.03
CA ALA A 18 23.18 -12.72 26.33
C ALA A 18 22.14 -12.64 25.19
N GLN A 19 21.24 -11.66 25.25
CA GLN A 19 20.37 -11.36 24.14
C GLN A 19 21.24 -10.91 22.98
N GLU A 20 21.16 -11.63 21.87
CA GLU A 20 21.73 -11.17 20.62
C GLU A 20 21.09 -9.83 20.23
N PRO A 21 21.88 -8.84 19.78
CA PRO A 21 21.34 -7.56 19.36
C PRO A 21 20.37 -7.75 18.18
N GLN A 22 19.13 -7.32 18.36
CA GLN A 22 18.14 -7.33 17.28
C GLN A 22 18.31 -6.08 16.43
N ILE A 23 18.43 -6.27 15.12
CA ILE A 23 18.43 -5.17 14.14
C ILE A 23 16.98 -4.83 13.83
N ILE A 24 16.52 -3.66 14.26
CA ILE A 24 15.21 -3.13 13.91
C ILE A 24 15.45 -1.84 13.13
N GLY A 25 15.01 -1.80 11.85
CA GLY A 25 15.11 -0.61 11.02
C GLY A 25 16.55 -0.14 10.70
N GLY A 26 17.52 -1.05 10.62
CA GLY A 26 18.91 -0.72 10.26
C GLY A 26 19.77 -0.12 11.37
N TYR A 27 19.27 -0.03 12.59
CA TYR A 27 20.03 0.46 13.74
C TYR A 27 20.39 -0.68 14.69
N LEU A 28 21.67 -0.73 15.11
CA LEU A 28 22.14 -1.58 16.20
C LEU A 28 21.68 -0.95 17.52
N LEU A 29 20.74 -1.60 18.21
CA LEU A 29 20.33 -1.19 19.54
C LEU A 29 21.27 -1.85 20.56
N ASP A 30 22.10 -1.05 21.23
CA ASP A 30 22.99 -1.53 22.26
C ASP A 30 22.32 -1.50 23.64
N GLY A 31 22.27 -2.63 24.26
CA GLY A 31 21.95 -3.01 25.61
C GLY A 31 20.86 -2.25 26.36
N LYS A 32 21.18 -1.26 27.15
CA LYS A 32 20.25 -0.62 28.09
C LYS A 32 19.42 0.50 27.53
N ASP A 33 19.95 1.23 26.56
CA ASP A 33 19.28 2.42 26.00
C ASP A 33 18.11 2.02 25.08
N SER A 34 18.14 0.80 24.54
CA SER A 34 17.12 0.27 23.65
C SER A 34 15.76 0.01 24.32
N PHE A 35 15.73 -0.38 25.58
CA PHE A 35 14.48 -0.66 26.29
C PHE A 35 13.72 0.61 26.65
N GLU A 36 14.42 1.67 27.08
CA GLU A 36 13.80 2.95 27.38
C GLU A 36 13.27 3.64 26.12
N GLU A 37 13.99 3.51 24.99
CA GLU A 37 13.56 4.07 23.71
C GLU A 37 12.37 3.31 23.12
N LEU A 38 12.33 1.97 23.24
CA LEU A 38 11.20 1.13 22.83
C LEU A 38 9.97 1.39 23.72
N GLU A 39 10.12 1.48 25.03
CA GLU A 39 9.01 1.85 25.92
C GLU A 39 8.51 3.26 25.67
N ALA A 40 9.39 4.23 25.43
CA ALA A 40 8.99 5.59 25.05
C ALA A 40 8.28 5.61 23.69
N ALA A 41 8.73 4.84 22.70
CA ALA A 41 8.08 4.72 21.40
C ALA A 41 6.69 4.06 21.52
N VAL A 42 6.57 2.96 22.26
CA VAL A 42 5.29 2.29 22.53
C VAL A 42 4.34 3.17 23.33
N LEU A 43 4.82 3.87 24.36
CA LEU A 43 4.03 4.81 25.15
C LEU A 43 3.58 6.03 24.34
N THR A 44 4.40 6.48 23.39
CA THR A 44 4.04 7.58 22.49
C THR A 44 2.99 7.14 21.49
N GLU A 45 3.11 5.95 20.91
CA GLU A 45 2.10 5.36 20.01
C GLU A 45 0.74 5.20 20.71
N SER A 46 0.72 4.75 21.97
CA SER A 46 -0.51 4.55 22.72
C SER A 46 -1.29 5.85 23.00
N LYS A 47 -0.63 6.99 23.00
CA LYS A 47 -1.22 8.33 23.21
C LYS A 47 -1.49 9.09 21.93
N SER A 48 -0.97 8.63 20.78
CA SER A 48 -1.13 9.30 19.50
C SER A 48 -2.47 8.94 18.86
N LYS A 49 -3.21 9.94 18.39
CA LYS A 49 -4.43 9.71 17.61
C LYS A 49 -4.04 9.35 16.18
N ALA A 50 -4.73 8.34 15.64
CA ALA A 50 -4.62 8.03 14.22
C ALA A 50 -4.98 9.28 13.40
N LYS A 51 -4.15 9.61 12.43
CA LYS A 51 -4.35 10.71 11.48
C LYS A 51 -4.51 10.14 10.09
N LYS A 52 -5.35 10.80 9.30
CA LYS A 52 -5.55 10.48 7.89
C LYS A 52 -4.83 11.50 7.03
N LEU A 53 -4.04 11.00 6.08
CA LEU A 53 -3.53 11.75 4.95
C LEU A 53 -4.50 11.54 3.79
N ASP A 54 -5.23 12.58 3.40
CA ASP A 54 -6.28 12.50 2.40
C ASP A 54 -5.76 12.89 1.02
N GLY A 55 -5.69 11.90 0.16
CA GLY A 55 -5.37 12.07 -1.27
C GLY A 55 -6.56 12.44 -2.13
N LYS A 56 -7.80 12.34 -1.62
CA LYS A 56 -9.02 12.63 -2.35
C LYS A 56 -9.14 14.12 -2.68
N GLY A 57 -9.80 14.40 -3.77
CA GLY A 57 -10.32 15.70 -4.10
C GLY A 57 -11.84 15.68 -4.09
N MET A 58 -12.46 16.53 -4.91
CA MET A 58 -13.89 16.50 -5.12
C MET A 58 -14.26 15.24 -5.91
N LYS A 59 -15.22 14.44 -5.39
CA LYS A 59 -15.72 13.27 -6.12
C LYS A 59 -16.40 13.70 -7.40
N MET A 60 -16.04 13.08 -8.53
CA MET A 60 -16.69 13.30 -9.81
C MET A 60 -17.97 12.45 -9.87
N PRO A 61 -19.16 13.05 -9.89
CA PRO A 61 -20.40 12.28 -10.01
C PRO A 61 -20.43 11.47 -11.30
N GLY A 62 -20.65 10.15 -11.20
CA GLY A 62 -20.65 9.24 -12.35
C GLY A 62 -19.29 9.01 -13.01
N GLY A 63 -18.24 9.67 -12.53
CA GLY A 63 -16.88 9.44 -13.02
C GLY A 63 -16.32 8.11 -12.52
N VAL A 64 -15.85 7.29 -13.46
CA VAL A 64 -15.18 6.02 -13.16
C VAL A 64 -13.87 5.92 -13.93
N MET A 65 -12.86 5.37 -13.29
CA MET A 65 -11.66 4.88 -13.96
C MET A 65 -11.84 3.40 -14.23
N VAL A 66 -11.60 3.01 -15.47
CA VAL A 66 -11.75 1.62 -15.92
C VAL A 66 -10.38 0.98 -16.10
N MET A 67 -10.20 -0.20 -15.53
CA MET A 67 -9.11 -1.12 -15.88
C MET A 67 -9.70 -2.37 -16.52
N ILE A 68 -9.07 -2.81 -17.59
CA ILE A 68 -9.41 -3.99 -18.39
C ILE A 68 -8.17 -4.90 -18.45
N PRO A 69 -8.23 -6.11 -19.01
CA PRO A 69 -7.06 -6.99 -19.10
C PRO A 69 -5.82 -6.35 -19.72
N ARG A 70 -5.97 -5.48 -20.72
CA ARG A 70 -4.85 -4.71 -21.29
C ARG A 70 -4.27 -3.64 -20.36
N SER A 71 -4.87 -3.44 -19.19
CA SER A 71 -4.38 -2.47 -18.20
C SER A 71 -3.35 -3.05 -17.22
N ILE A 72 -2.85 -4.27 -17.43
CA ILE A 72 -1.73 -4.81 -16.63
C ILE A 72 -0.54 -3.84 -16.74
N GLY A 73 0.03 -3.49 -15.58
CA GLY A 73 1.08 -2.49 -15.47
C GLY A 73 0.58 -1.04 -15.39
N LYS A 74 -0.71 -0.78 -15.72
CA LYS A 74 -1.32 0.54 -15.51
C LYS A 74 -1.31 0.91 -14.04
N GLU A 75 -0.85 2.11 -13.77
CA GLU A 75 -0.72 2.64 -12.42
C GLU A 75 -1.51 3.93 -12.26
N ILE A 76 -2.24 4.03 -11.17
CA ILE A 76 -3.07 5.18 -10.84
C ILE A 76 -3.14 5.34 -9.33
N GLY A 77 -3.12 6.56 -8.83
CA GLY A 77 -3.10 6.80 -7.40
C GLY A 77 -3.49 8.19 -6.99
N SER A 78 -3.11 8.56 -5.77
CA SER A 78 -3.39 9.85 -5.15
C SER A 78 -2.13 10.46 -4.56
N ILE A 79 -2.02 11.79 -4.59
CA ILE A 79 -0.96 12.52 -3.88
C ILE A 79 -1.45 12.80 -2.46
N VAL A 80 -0.65 12.38 -1.49
CA VAL A 80 -0.83 12.66 -0.06
C VAL A 80 0.36 13.48 0.44
N GLN A 81 0.15 14.26 1.52
CA GLN A 81 1.21 15.10 2.09
C GLN A 81 1.26 14.93 3.61
N THR A 82 2.46 14.86 4.14
CA THR A 82 2.70 14.96 5.58
C THR A 82 3.70 16.07 5.91
N ARG A 83 3.47 16.76 7.04
CA ARG A 83 4.35 17.83 7.53
C ARG A 83 5.31 17.36 8.63
N HIS A 84 5.05 16.20 9.17
CA HIS A 84 5.84 15.56 10.23
C HIS A 84 6.09 14.11 9.87
N PRO A 85 7.09 13.45 10.46
CA PRO A 85 7.29 12.01 10.29
C PRO A 85 5.99 11.24 10.58
N PHE A 86 5.63 10.32 9.70
CA PHE A 86 4.35 9.64 9.73
C PHE A 86 4.51 8.13 9.60
N LEU A 87 4.08 7.38 10.60
CA LEU A 87 4.05 5.92 10.56
C LEU A 87 2.76 5.46 9.90
N VAL A 88 2.85 4.85 8.74
CA VAL A 88 1.72 4.28 8.00
C VAL A 88 1.22 3.04 8.74
N LYS A 89 -0.08 2.99 9.02
CA LYS A 89 -0.76 1.82 9.59
C LYS A 89 -1.69 1.15 8.59
N THR A 90 -2.35 1.95 7.74
CA THR A 90 -3.31 1.41 6.77
C THR A 90 -3.35 2.27 5.52
N ILE A 91 -3.41 1.64 4.37
CA ILE A 91 -3.64 2.25 3.06
C ILE A 91 -5.00 1.78 2.59
N SER A 92 -5.88 2.71 2.21
CA SER A 92 -7.26 2.39 1.83
C SER A 92 -7.58 2.89 0.44
N PHE A 93 -8.25 2.07 -0.36
CA PHE A 93 -8.84 2.46 -1.62
C PHE A 93 -10.16 1.74 -1.86
N THR A 94 -10.94 2.21 -2.83
CA THR A 94 -12.25 1.66 -3.13
C THR A 94 -12.30 1.18 -4.58
N VAL A 95 -12.91 0.03 -4.79
CA VAL A 95 -13.34 -0.50 -6.09
C VAL A 95 -14.86 -0.46 -6.11
N ASP A 96 -15.45 0.17 -7.13
CA ASP A 96 -16.92 0.25 -7.26
C ASP A 96 -17.50 -1.06 -7.82
N GLU A 97 -16.79 -1.73 -8.74
CA GLU A 97 -17.15 -3.02 -9.33
C GLU A 97 -15.88 -3.73 -9.81
N ASN A 98 -15.79 -5.04 -9.65
CA ASN A 98 -14.84 -5.89 -10.36
C ASN A 98 -15.55 -7.10 -10.97
N ARG A 99 -15.53 -7.22 -12.28
CA ARG A 99 -16.13 -8.34 -13.04
C ARG A 99 -15.13 -9.43 -13.40
N MET A 100 -13.85 -9.19 -13.18
CA MET A 100 -12.78 -10.13 -13.50
C MET A 100 -12.43 -11.00 -12.29
N GLU A 101 -12.10 -12.26 -12.53
CA GLU A 101 -11.56 -13.17 -11.53
C GLU A 101 -10.03 -13.18 -11.55
N GLY A 102 -9.43 -13.58 -10.42
CA GLY A 102 -7.97 -13.69 -10.30
C GLY A 102 -7.23 -12.37 -10.44
N CYS A 103 -7.89 -11.24 -10.12
CA CYS A 103 -7.26 -9.93 -10.18
C CYS A 103 -6.41 -9.67 -8.95
N ARG A 104 -5.19 -9.21 -9.18
CA ARG A 104 -4.26 -8.80 -8.15
C ARG A 104 -3.62 -7.47 -8.52
N GLY A 105 -3.45 -6.61 -7.55
CA GLY A 105 -2.74 -5.37 -7.72
C GLY A 105 -1.64 -5.20 -6.69
N SER A 106 -0.75 -4.24 -6.92
CA SER A 106 0.25 -3.82 -5.95
C SER A 106 0.06 -2.37 -5.57
N ILE A 107 0.28 -2.07 -4.30
CA ILE A 107 0.41 -0.69 -3.82
C ILE A 107 1.86 -0.28 -3.95
N ARG A 108 2.07 0.90 -4.50
CA ARG A 108 3.38 1.54 -4.63
C ARG A 108 3.35 2.91 -3.98
N ILE A 109 4.46 3.33 -3.41
CA ILE A 109 4.58 4.62 -2.76
C ILE A 109 5.87 5.28 -3.24
N TYR A 110 5.70 6.45 -3.82
CA TYR A 110 6.82 7.25 -4.31
C TYR A 110 6.91 8.55 -3.53
N ARG A 111 8.11 8.89 -3.10
CA ARG A 111 8.41 10.24 -2.65
C ARG A 111 8.53 11.15 -3.87
N ILE A 112 7.85 12.29 -3.85
CA ILE A 112 7.90 13.27 -4.92
C ILE A 112 8.99 14.28 -4.57
N HIS A 113 10.07 14.30 -5.32
CA HIS A 113 11.11 15.34 -5.23
C HIS A 113 10.77 16.50 -6.17
N ASP A 114 10.37 16.18 -7.39
CA ASP A 114 9.82 17.10 -8.40
C ASP A 114 8.93 16.31 -9.39
N GLU A 115 8.41 16.99 -10.43
CA GLU A 115 7.47 16.39 -11.39
C GLU A 115 8.03 15.21 -12.19
N ASN A 116 9.34 15.13 -12.32
CA ASN A 116 10.05 14.12 -13.11
C ASN A 116 10.89 13.18 -12.25
N ASN A 117 10.94 13.42 -10.94
CA ASN A 117 11.76 12.67 -10.00
C ASN A 117 10.93 12.12 -8.86
N LEU A 118 10.42 10.91 -9.06
CA LEU A 118 9.65 10.14 -8.09
C LEU A 118 10.48 8.93 -7.64
N GLU A 119 10.80 8.87 -6.37
CA GLU A 119 11.56 7.81 -5.74
C GLU A 119 10.63 6.76 -5.11
N ASN A 120 10.70 5.51 -5.57
CA ASN A 120 9.94 4.43 -4.93
C ASN A 120 10.56 4.11 -3.57
N ILE A 121 9.79 4.30 -2.50
CA ILE A 121 10.22 4.05 -1.11
C ILE A 121 9.77 2.70 -0.56
N VAL A 122 8.99 1.93 -1.31
CA VAL A 122 8.53 0.59 -0.90
C VAL A 122 9.47 -0.46 -1.46
N THR A 123 10.24 -1.09 -0.58
CA THR A 123 11.21 -2.14 -0.95
C THR A 123 10.53 -3.50 -1.12
N MET A 124 9.54 -3.81 -0.28
CA MET A 124 8.73 -5.04 -0.36
C MET A 124 7.40 -4.74 -1.05
N PRO A 125 7.06 -5.43 -2.15
CA PRO A 125 5.78 -5.22 -2.82
C PRO A 125 4.60 -5.49 -1.91
N ILE A 126 3.66 -4.55 -1.83
CA ILE A 126 2.41 -4.69 -1.07
C ILE A 126 1.33 -5.12 -2.06
N TYR A 127 0.97 -6.40 -2.03
CA TYR A 127 -0.05 -6.95 -2.93
C TYR A 127 -1.44 -6.96 -2.30
N GLN A 128 -2.45 -6.84 -3.16
CA GLN A 128 -3.86 -6.94 -2.78
C GLN A 128 -4.63 -7.73 -3.83
N GLU A 129 -5.26 -8.81 -3.40
CA GLU A 129 -6.25 -9.53 -4.21
C GLU A 129 -7.53 -8.71 -4.32
N ILE A 130 -8.05 -8.59 -5.54
CA ILE A 130 -9.31 -7.90 -5.84
C ILE A 130 -10.33 -8.95 -6.28
N PRO A 131 -11.12 -9.49 -5.36
CA PRO A 131 -12.11 -10.51 -5.71
C PRO A 131 -13.18 -9.92 -6.65
N LYS A 132 -13.74 -10.78 -7.51
CA LYS A 132 -14.90 -10.43 -8.32
C LYS A 132 -16.07 -10.02 -7.43
N ALA A 133 -16.61 -8.85 -7.70
CA ALA A 133 -17.75 -8.29 -6.95
C ALA A 133 -18.49 -7.27 -7.79
N ASP A 134 -19.81 -7.33 -7.75
CA ASP A 134 -20.73 -6.40 -8.43
C ASP A 134 -21.10 -5.16 -7.59
N LYS A 135 -20.50 -5.05 -6.41
CA LYS A 135 -20.75 -4.00 -5.43
C LYS A 135 -19.49 -3.33 -4.95
N LYS A 136 -19.64 -2.11 -4.53
CA LYS A 136 -18.59 -1.29 -3.96
C LYS A 136 -17.91 -1.99 -2.78
N THR A 137 -16.58 -2.13 -2.87
CA THR A 137 -15.74 -2.72 -1.84
C THR A 137 -14.59 -1.78 -1.50
N THR A 138 -14.36 -1.55 -0.21
CA THR A 138 -13.21 -0.77 0.26
C THR A 138 -12.17 -1.73 0.82
N PHE A 139 -10.96 -1.64 0.32
CA PHE A 139 -9.80 -2.39 0.77
C PHE A 139 -9.03 -1.57 1.79
N ASN A 140 -8.64 -2.21 2.87
CA ASN A 140 -7.79 -1.64 3.92
C ASN A 140 -6.57 -2.54 4.07
N ILE A 141 -5.42 -2.03 3.69
CA ILE A 141 -4.18 -2.78 3.61
C ILE A 141 -3.23 -2.26 4.68
N SER A 142 -2.76 -3.15 5.54
CA SER A 142 -1.70 -2.83 6.51
C SER A 142 -0.38 -3.31 5.93
N PRO A 143 0.64 -2.44 5.79
CA PRO A 143 1.98 -2.88 5.41
C PRO A 143 2.51 -3.93 6.39
N GLU A 144 3.16 -4.97 5.89
CA GLU A 144 3.78 -6.01 6.74
C GLU A 144 4.98 -5.46 7.51
N GLU A 145 5.74 -4.56 6.87
CA GLU A 145 6.85 -3.86 7.49
C GLU A 145 6.45 -2.45 7.92
N SER A 146 7.14 -1.93 8.93
CA SER A 146 6.96 -0.55 9.39
C SER A 146 7.36 0.43 8.30
N LEU A 147 6.38 1.15 7.77
CA LEU A 147 6.56 2.13 6.72
C LEU A 147 6.48 3.55 7.28
N PHE A 148 7.59 4.28 7.20
CA PHE A 148 7.69 5.66 7.65
C PHE A 148 7.75 6.61 6.46
N LEU A 149 6.96 7.67 6.52
CA LEU A 149 7.00 8.79 5.59
C LEU A 149 7.63 9.98 6.30
N GLU A 150 8.75 10.45 5.79
CA GLU A 150 9.34 11.73 6.21
C GLU A 150 8.44 12.90 5.76
N PRO A 151 8.63 14.12 6.31
CA PRO A 151 7.91 15.30 5.81
C PRO A 151 8.08 15.45 4.30
N GLY A 152 6.96 15.61 3.56
CA GLY A 152 6.98 15.70 2.11
C GLY A 152 5.68 15.31 1.43
N GLU A 153 5.73 15.26 0.11
CA GLU A 153 4.65 14.80 -0.75
C GLU A 153 4.94 13.39 -1.26
N TYR A 154 3.89 12.56 -1.33
CA TYR A 154 3.99 11.17 -1.76
C TYR A 154 2.88 10.84 -2.74
N TYR A 155 3.24 10.16 -3.81
CA TYR A 155 2.30 9.51 -4.69
C TYR A 155 2.08 8.07 -4.22
N VAL A 156 0.86 7.77 -3.79
CA VAL A 156 0.44 6.43 -3.37
C VAL A 156 -0.47 5.88 -4.45
N SER A 157 -0.12 4.74 -5.02
CA SER A 157 -0.78 4.21 -6.19
C SER A 157 -1.17 2.73 -6.06
N PHE A 158 -2.16 2.36 -6.86
CA PHE A 158 -2.52 1.00 -7.19
C PHE A 158 -2.05 0.69 -8.62
N ALA A 159 -1.34 -0.41 -8.79
CA ALA A 159 -0.97 -0.94 -10.10
C ALA A 159 -1.59 -2.33 -10.28
N LEU A 160 -2.34 -2.54 -11.37
CA LEU A 160 -2.86 -3.87 -11.74
C LEU A 160 -1.69 -4.75 -12.18
N THR A 161 -1.47 -5.89 -11.51
CA THR A 161 -0.31 -6.76 -11.76
C THR A 161 -0.69 -8.10 -12.38
N GLU A 162 -1.83 -8.65 -12.01
CA GLU A 162 -2.26 -9.98 -12.45
C GLU A 162 -3.77 -10.00 -12.70
N ILE A 163 -4.18 -10.87 -13.62
CA ILE A 163 -5.56 -11.19 -13.93
C ILE A 163 -5.63 -12.70 -14.17
N GLY A 164 -6.78 -13.32 -13.90
CA GLY A 164 -6.96 -14.76 -14.09
C GLY A 164 -6.65 -15.24 -15.52
N ASN A 165 -5.97 -16.38 -15.65
CA ASN A 165 -5.49 -16.90 -16.93
C ASN A 165 -6.62 -17.07 -17.96
N GLU A 166 -7.79 -17.53 -17.56
CA GLU A 166 -8.94 -17.70 -18.47
C GLU A 166 -9.38 -16.39 -19.14
N ILE A 167 -9.26 -15.27 -18.40
CA ILE A 167 -9.55 -13.93 -18.93
C ILE A 167 -8.43 -13.52 -19.87
N MET A 168 -7.16 -13.75 -19.50
CA MET A 168 -6.02 -13.42 -20.34
C MET A 168 -6.04 -14.18 -21.67
N GLU A 169 -6.36 -15.48 -21.65
CA GLU A 169 -6.53 -16.30 -22.85
C GLU A 169 -7.65 -15.75 -23.74
N ARG A 170 -8.79 -15.38 -23.15
CA ARG A 170 -9.92 -14.78 -23.89
C ARG A 170 -9.56 -13.44 -24.55
N TRP A 171 -8.59 -12.71 -23.97
CA TRP A 171 -8.13 -11.41 -24.48
C TRP A 171 -6.89 -11.52 -25.40
N ALA A 172 -6.31 -12.70 -25.61
CA ALA A 172 -5.09 -12.88 -26.39
C ALA A 172 -5.22 -12.32 -27.82
N ASP A 173 -6.37 -12.53 -28.46
CA ASP A 173 -6.63 -12.07 -29.84
C ASP A 173 -7.38 -10.73 -29.91
N SER A 174 -7.39 -9.97 -28.82
CA SER A 174 -8.19 -8.75 -28.68
C SER A 174 -7.83 -7.64 -29.69
N ASP A 175 -6.67 -7.69 -30.34
CA ASP A 175 -6.28 -6.76 -31.42
C ASP A 175 -7.04 -7.01 -32.72
N THR A 176 -7.63 -8.19 -32.88
CA THR A 176 -8.40 -8.57 -34.08
C THR A 176 -9.91 -8.34 -33.93
N TRP A 177 -10.38 -7.91 -32.76
CA TRP A 177 -11.81 -7.75 -32.51
C TRP A 177 -12.39 -6.57 -33.25
N SER A 178 -13.63 -6.74 -33.72
CA SER A 178 -14.46 -5.63 -34.17
C SER A 178 -14.80 -4.68 -33.02
N ASP A 179 -15.16 -3.44 -33.32
CA ASP A 179 -15.56 -2.44 -32.32
C ASP A 179 -16.68 -2.93 -31.41
N LYS A 180 -17.62 -3.72 -31.98
CA LYS A 180 -18.75 -4.29 -31.22
C LYS A 180 -18.27 -5.36 -30.24
N GLU A 181 -17.39 -6.25 -30.64
CA GLU A 181 -16.81 -7.28 -29.77
C GLU A 181 -15.99 -6.64 -28.67
N GLN A 182 -15.14 -5.68 -29.03
CA GLN A 182 -14.33 -4.93 -28.07
C GLN A 182 -15.21 -4.24 -27.02
N SER A 183 -16.28 -3.54 -27.43
CA SER A 183 -17.21 -2.88 -26.51
C SER A 183 -17.89 -3.89 -25.59
N THR A 184 -18.30 -5.05 -26.11
CA THR A 184 -18.93 -6.11 -25.29
C THR A 184 -17.94 -6.64 -24.25
N LYS A 185 -16.72 -6.96 -24.67
CA LYS A 185 -15.68 -7.48 -23.78
C LYS A 185 -15.25 -6.47 -22.71
N TYR A 186 -15.20 -5.19 -23.03
CA TYR A 186 -14.96 -4.13 -22.05
C TYR A 186 -16.06 -4.05 -20.98
N MET A 187 -17.27 -4.42 -21.32
CA MET A 187 -18.39 -4.47 -20.36
C MET A 187 -18.37 -5.73 -19.50
N GLU A 188 -17.80 -6.83 -20.00
CA GLU A 188 -17.70 -8.13 -19.30
C GLU A 188 -16.49 -8.18 -18.36
N ASP A 189 -15.33 -7.71 -18.81
CA ASP A 189 -14.05 -7.87 -18.15
C ASP A 189 -13.46 -6.51 -17.73
N ARG A 190 -13.83 -6.01 -16.55
CA ARG A 190 -13.41 -4.69 -16.07
C ARG A 190 -13.36 -4.57 -14.56
N ILE A 191 -12.57 -3.61 -14.11
CA ILE A 191 -12.58 -3.08 -12.74
C ILE A 191 -12.94 -1.59 -12.83
N PHE A 192 -13.85 -1.14 -11.99
CA PHE A 192 -14.22 0.26 -11.84
C PHE A 192 -13.69 0.83 -10.52
N PHE A 193 -13.01 1.96 -10.63
CA PHE A 193 -12.62 2.78 -9.49
C PHE A 193 -13.38 4.10 -9.50
N PRO A 194 -13.79 4.65 -8.36
CA PRO A 194 -14.34 5.99 -8.28
C PRO A 194 -13.28 7.02 -8.64
N VAL A 195 -13.70 8.11 -9.29
CA VAL A 195 -12.80 9.20 -9.70
C VAL A 195 -13.01 10.44 -8.84
N TYR A 196 -11.90 11.05 -8.45
CA TYR A 196 -11.84 12.31 -7.72
C TYR A 196 -11.01 13.32 -8.50
N LEU A 197 -11.50 14.56 -8.58
CA LEU A 197 -10.85 15.68 -9.27
C LEU A 197 -9.79 16.30 -8.34
N LYS A 198 -8.57 15.89 -8.51
CA LYS A 198 -7.37 16.44 -7.88
C LYS A 198 -6.17 15.89 -8.63
N THR A 199 -5.21 16.76 -8.93
CA THR A 199 -3.97 16.39 -9.62
C THR A 199 -3.29 15.20 -8.95
N SER A 200 -2.83 14.27 -9.76
CA SER A 200 -2.12 13.07 -9.38
C SER A 200 -1.15 12.67 -10.51
N PHE A 201 -0.69 11.43 -10.47
CA PHE A 201 0.10 10.80 -11.54
C PHE A 201 -0.58 9.53 -12.04
N THR A 202 -0.25 9.14 -13.25
CA THR A 202 -0.65 7.88 -13.88
C THR A 202 0.38 7.43 -14.89
N ARG A 203 0.38 6.14 -15.23
CA ARG A 203 1.04 5.59 -16.42
C ARG A 203 0.22 4.44 -16.98
N SER A 204 0.34 4.18 -18.29
CA SER A 204 -0.44 3.15 -18.98
C SER A 204 0.13 1.76 -18.80
N ASN A 205 1.45 1.66 -18.62
CA ASN A 205 2.17 0.39 -18.37
C ASN A 205 3.41 0.64 -17.51
N SER A 206 4.08 -0.43 -17.08
CA SER A 206 5.23 -0.35 -16.17
C SER A 206 6.50 0.27 -16.78
N GLU A 207 6.60 0.34 -18.11
CA GLU A 207 7.76 0.85 -18.83
C GLU A 207 7.67 2.36 -19.09
N GLU A 208 6.45 2.90 -19.08
CA GLU A 208 6.22 4.32 -19.30
C GLU A 208 6.52 5.14 -18.04
N PRO A 209 7.00 6.39 -18.20
CA PRO A 209 7.15 7.30 -17.07
C PRO A 209 5.80 7.66 -16.46
N LEU A 210 5.79 7.98 -15.18
CA LEU A 210 4.63 8.56 -14.51
C LEU A 210 4.39 9.97 -15.04
N THR A 211 3.18 10.26 -15.49
CA THR A 211 2.77 11.55 -16.03
C THR A 211 1.69 12.19 -15.18
N LYS A 212 1.68 13.52 -15.10
CA LYS A 212 0.62 14.25 -14.41
C LYS A 212 -0.74 13.99 -15.03
N TRP A 213 -1.73 13.82 -14.14
CA TRP A 213 -3.13 13.65 -14.52
C TRP A 213 -4.03 14.44 -13.57
N GLY A 214 -5.14 14.99 -14.10
CA GLY A 214 -6.06 15.87 -13.36
C GLY A 214 -7.02 15.16 -12.40
N ALA A 215 -6.89 13.84 -12.23
CA ALA A 215 -7.78 13.05 -11.41
C ALA A 215 -7.03 11.96 -10.63
N ASN A 216 -7.73 11.28 -9.70
CA ASN A 216 -7.19 10.19 -8.91
C ASN A 216 -8.31 9.21 -8.47
N ILE A 217 -7.95 8.08 -7.88
CA ILE A 217 -8.89 7.07 -7.38
C ILE A 217 -9.18 7.17 -5.87
N GLY A 218 -8.70 8.21 -5.22
CA GLY A 218 -9.00 8.50 -3.82
C GLY A 218 -8.35 7.56 -2.82
N ILE A 219 -7.07 7.24 -3.00
CA ILE A 219 -6.31 6.48 -2.00
C ILE A 219 -6.10 7.36 -0.76
N GLU A 220 -6.32 6.77 0.39
CA GLU A 220 -6.13 7.39 1.71
C GLU A 220 -5.07 6.62 2.49
N VAL A 221 -4.27 7.34 3.26
CA VAL A 221 -3.27 6.73 4.15
C VAL A 221 -3.60 7.10 5.59
N MET A 222 -3.77 6.10 6.43
CA MET A 222 -4.03 6.26 7.86
C MET A 222 -2.81 5.84 8.66
N GLY A 223 -2.52 6.56 9.72
CA GLY A 223 -1.36 6.24 10.55
C GLY A 223 -1.16 7.21 11.70
N ILE A 224 0.05 7.28 12.20
CA ILE A 224 0.43 8.05 13.38
C ILE A 224 1.45 9.12 12.98
N GLU A 225 1.12 10.37 13.22
CA GLU A 225 2.05 11.50 13.05
C GLU A 225 2.92 11.62 14.32
N ARG A 226 4.24 11.59 14.12
CA ARG A 226 5.21 11.82 15.19
C ARG A 226 5.57 13.33 15.25
N ARG A 227 5.32 13.94 16.38
CA ARG A 227 5.65 15.35 16.63
C ARG A 227 6.84 15.46 17.56
#